data_7159685de75b1b02b996fe27df0ca1d4
#
_entry.id   7159685de75b1b02b996fe27df0ca1d4
#
_cell.length_a   1.000
_cell.length_b   1.000
_cell.length_c   1.000
_cell.angle_alpha   90.00
_cell.angle_beta   90.00
_cell.angle_gamma   90.00
#
_symmetry.space_group_name_H-M   'P 1'
#
loop_
_entity.id
_entity.type
_entity.pdbx_description
1 polymer ?
#
loop_
_entity_poly.entity_id
_entity_poly.type
_entity_poly.pdbx_seq_one_letter_code
_entity_poly.pdbx_strand_id
1 'polypeptide(L)'
;GYPRTAHAHEGSIVTGIVKICDAFEALTAARPYKQPMSPIRAYRIMLAMGDQLDRRLLRRFVEVIGVYPVGQHVELDGGEVAVVREQSGDARRPIVQLLWPEAEATADEATLRRDPQTHEADDADDGTPKRQLDLSQPAHAARRIVRELTPAECEARRRVGSVSLR
;
A
#
# COMPACT_ATOMS: atom_id res chain seq x y z
N GLY A 1 27.13 -12.96 -33.52
CA GLY A 1 27.21 -13.85 -32.40
C GLY A 1 27.65 -13.09 -31.17
N TYR A 2 26.81 -13.02 -30.13
CA TYR A 2 27.24 -12.46 -28.85
C TYR A 2 28.24 -13.42 -28.20
N PRO A 3 29.32 -12.91 -27.56
CA PRO A 3 30.26 -13.76 -26.86
C PRO A 3 29.56 -14.38 -25.67
N ARG A 4 29.52 -15.70 -25.61
CA ARG A 4 29.10 -16.47 -24.44
C ARG A 4 30.26 -16.42 -23.44
N THR A 5 30.35 -15.32 -22.69
CA THR A 5 31.18 -15.29 -21.49
C THR A 5 30.44 -16.00 -20.40
N ALA A 6 30.75 -17.26 -20.19
CA ALA A 6 30.37 -18.04 -19.03
C ALA A 6 31.15 -17.53 -17.80
N HIS A 7 30.79 -16.38 -17.32
CA HIS A 7 30.99 -16.01 -15.92
C HIS A 7 29.63 -15.99 -15.31
N ALA A 8 29.32 -17.02 -14.51
CA ALA A 8 28.32 -16.92 -13.48
C ALA A 8 28.77 -15.78 -12.57
N HIS A 9 28.43 -14.54 -12.93
CA HIS A 9 28.41 -13.47 -11.98
C HIS A 9 27.37 -13.90 -10.95
N GLU A 10 27.81 -14.29 -9.77
CA GLU A 10 27.02 -14.13 -8.55
C GLU A 10 26.54 -12.68 -8.62
N GLY A 11 25.27 -12.50 -9.01
CA GLY A 11 24.76 -11.18 -9.31
C GLY A 11 24.89 -10.35 -8.05
N SER A 12 25.60 -9.22 -8.13
CA SER A 12 25.72 -8.27 -7.04
C SER A 12 24.34 -8.09 -6.39
N ILE A 13 24.29 -7.98 -5.06
CA ILE A 13 23.07 -7.64 -4.31
C ILE A 13 22.31 -6.49 -4.97
N VAL A 14 23.05 -5.48 -5.44
CA VAL A 14 22.50 -4.33 -6.18
C VAL A 14 21.75 -4.77 -7.43
N THR A 15 22.35 -5.67 -8.23
CA THR A 15 21.69 -6.21 -9.44
C THR A 15 20.43 -6.98 -9.07
N GLY A 16 20.44 -7.72 -7.97
CA GLY A 16 19.27 -8.44 -7.46
C GLY A 16 18.14 -7.49 -7.05
N ILE A 17 18.47 -6.41 -6.34
CA ILE A 17 17.51 -5.38 -5.94
C ILE A 17 16.91 -4.70 -7.16
N VAL A 18 17.73 -4.27 -8.12
CA VAL A 18 17.26 -3.62 -9.37
C VAL A 18 16.29 -4.53 -10.11
N LYS A 19 16.63 -5.81 -10.30
CA LYS A 19 15.73 -6.79 -10.95
C LYS A 19 14.36 -6.90 -10.27
N ILE A 20 14.33 -6.88 -8.94
CA ILE A 20 13.09 -6.95 -8.17
C ILE A 20 12.28 -5.66 -8.36
N CYS A 21 12.91 -4.49 -8.26
CA CYS A 21 12.25 -3.20 -8.47
C CYS A 21 11.68 -3.09 -9.90
N ASP A 22 12.46 -3.46 -10.91
CA ASP A 22 12.04 -3.43 -12.31
C ASP A 22 10.85 -4.38 -12.56
N ALA A 23 10.92 -5.59 -12.00
CA ALA A 23 9.82 -6.56 -12.11
C ALA A 23 8.54 -6.05 -11.45
N PHE A 24 8.64 -5.46 -10.26
CA PHE A 24 7.50 -4.90 -9.54
C PHE A 24 6.90 -3.72 -10.29
N GLU A 25 7.73 -2.77 -10.72
CA GLU A 25 7.29 -1.61 -11.51
C GLU A 25 6.62 -2.06 -12.82
N ALA A 26 7.24 -2.98 -13.56
CA ALA A 26 6.68 -3.49 -14.80
C ALA A 26 5.30 -4.15 -14.64
N LEU A 27 5.01 -4.72 -13.48
CA LEU A 27 3.72 -5.34 -13.16
C LEU A 27 2.69 -4.32 -12.67
N THR A 28 3.08 -3.34 -11.86
CA THR A 28 2.18 -2.44 -11.13
C THR A 28 1.99 -1.07 -11.76
N ALA A 29 2.91 -0.62 -12.61
CA ALA A 29 2.77 0.70 -13.25
C ALA A 29 1.60 0.74 -14.23
N ALA A 30 0.89 1.86 -14.22
CA ALA A 30 -0.11 2.18 -15.23
C ALA A 30 0.59 2.45 -16.59
N ARG A 31 0.16 1.77 -17.63
CA ARG A 31 0.67 1.95 -19.00
C ARG A 31 -0.50 2.14 -19.97
N PRO A 32 -0.34 2.88 -21.09
CA PRO A 32 -1.44 3.18 -22.01
C PRO A 32 -2.21 1.94 -22.50
N TYR A 33 -1.53 0.77 -22.55
CA TYR A 33 -2.09 -0.46 -23.10
C TYR A 33 -2.24 -1.58 -22.06
N LYS A 34 -2.01 -1.31 -20.76
CA LYS A 34 -2.06 -2.32 -19.70
C LYS A 34 -2.68 -1.75 -18.43
N GLN A 35 -3.72 -2.40 -17.96
CA GLN A 35 -4.26 -2.12 -16.63
C GLN A 35 -3.19 -2.40 -15.56
N PRO A 36 -3.00 -1.49 -14.59
CA PRO A 36 -2.10 -1.71 -13.48
C PRO A 36 -2.55 -2.94 -12.68
N MET A 37 -1.59 -3.76 -12.31
CA MET A 37 -1.85 -4.92 -11.48
C MET A 37 -1.76 -4.54 -10.01
N SER A 38 -2.59 -5.14 -9.16
CA SER A 38 -2.48 -4.92 -7.73
C SER A 38 -1.14 -5.44 -7.18
N PRO A 39 -0.56 -4.78 -6.17
CA PRO A 39 0.69 -5.22 -5.54
C PRO A 39 0.67 -6.67 -5.09
N ILE A 40 -0.41 -7.13 -4.48
CA ILE A 40 -0.54 -8.54 -4.04
C ILE A 40 -0.44 -9.50 -5.23
N ARG A 41 -1.08 -9.18 -6.34
CA ARG A 41 -1.00 -10.01 -7.55
C ARG A 41 0.40 -9.97 -8.16
N ALA A 42 1.05 -8.81 -8.17
CA ALA A 42 2.43 -8.67 -8.62
C ALA A 42 3.38 -9.54 -7.78
N TYR A 43 3.28 -9.51 -6.46
CA TYR A 43 4.07 -10.37 -5.57
C TYR A 43 3.87 -11.86 -5.83
N ARG A 44 2.63 -12.31 -6.08
CA ARG A 44 2.37 -13.72 -6.44
C ARG A 44 3.08 -14.12 -7.72
N ILE A 45 3.06 -13.27 -8.74
CA ILE A 45 3.78 -13.51 -10.02
C ILE A 45 5.29 -13.54 -9.76
N MET A 46 5.83 -12.56 -9.04
CA MET A 46 7.27 -12.50 -8.73
C MET A 46 7.74 -13.73 -7.94
N LEU A 47 6.93 -14.23 -7.01
CA LEU A 47 7.22 -15.47 -6.29
C LEU A 47 7.20 -16.70 -7.22
N ALA A 48 6.34 -16.70 -8.24
CA ALA A 48 6.25 -17.77 -9.23
C ALA A 48 7.38 -17.73 -10.27
N MET A 49 8.12 -16.62 -10.39
CA MET A 49 9.30 -16.52 -11.27
C MET A 49 10.48 -17.39 -10.80
N GLY A 50 10.38 -17.95 -9.60
CA GLY A 50 11.35 -18.94 -9.10
C GLY A 50 12.78 -18.39 -8.99
N ASP A 51 13.73 -19.07 -9.65
CA ASP A 51 15.16 -18.75 -9.57
C ASP A 51 15.57 -17.48 -10.34
N GLN A 52 14.65 -16.85 -11.07
CA GLN A 52 14.92 -15.59 -11.77
C GLN A 52 15.09 -14.41 -10.81
N LEU A 53 14.48 -14.47 -9.64
CA LEU A 53 14.57 -13.47 -8.59
C LEU A 53 15.08 -14.11 -7.30
N ASP A 54 16.02 -13.43 -6.60
CA ASP A 54 16.47 -13.87 -5.29
C ASP A 54 15.33 -13.79 -4.27
N ARG A 55 14.93 -14.94 -3.73
CA ARG A 55 13.82 -15.05 -2.78
C ARG A 55 14.05 -14.31 -1.47
N ARG A 56 15.30 -14.18 -1.02
CA ARG A 56 15.64 -13.46 0.21
C ARG A 56 15.47 -11.96 0.00
N LEU A 57 15.99 -11.45 -1.12
CA LEU A 57 15.83 -10.05 -1.50
C LEU A 57 14.36 -9.72 -1.76
N LEU A 58 13.61 -10.60 -2.44
CA LEU A 58 12.18 -10.40 -2.67
C LEU A 58 11.39 -10.34 -1.36
N ARG A 59 11.71 -11.21 -0.38
CA ARG A 59 11.08 -11.15 0.95
C ARG A 59 11.36 -9.81 1.63
N ARG A 60 12.62 -9.36 1.62
CA ARG A 60 13.00 -8.06 2.21
C ARG A 60 12.32 -6.90 1.48
N PHE A 61 12.20 -6.97 0.17
CA PHE A 61 11.46 -5.99 -0.61
C PHE A 61 10.00 -5.88 -0.14
N VAL A 62 9.29 -7.01 0.02
CA VAL A 62 7.91 -7.02 0.52
C VAL A 62 7.82 -6.52 1.97
N GLU A 63 8.80 -6.81 2.83
CA GLU A 63 8.85 -6.29 4.20
C GLU A 63 9.00 -4.76 4.23
N VAL A 64 9.77 -4.18 3.33
CA VAL A 64 10.03 -2.74 3.25
C VAL A 64 8.88 -1.99 2.57
N ILE A 65 8.44 -2.47 1.41
CA ILE A 65 7.38 -1.83 0.63
C ILE A 65 6.00 -2.08 1.24
N GLY A 66 5.84 -3.20 1.95
CA GLY A 66 4.58 -3.65 2.52
C GLY A 66 3.73 -4.46 1.55
N VAL A 67 2.78 -5.20 2.09
CA VAL A 67 1.75 -5.90 1.29
C VAL A 67 0.81 -4.89 0.63
N TYR A 68 0.57 -3.79 1.31
CA TYR A 68 -0.19 -2.63 0.85
C TYR A 68 0.76 -1.42 0.80
N PRO A 69 1.33 -1.07 -0.35
CA PRO A 69 2.25 0.05 -0.47
C PRO A 69 1.62 1.40 -0.10
N VAL A 70 2.45 2.35 0.28
CA VAL A 70 2.03 3.73 0.55
C VAL A 70 1.31 4.31 -0.68
N GLY A 71 0.20 5.00 -0.45
CA GLY A 71 -0.69 5.53 -1.48
C GLY A 71 -1.76 4.53 -1.96
N GLN A 72 -1.69 3.25 -1.58
CA GLN A 72 -2.70 2.26 -1.94
C GLN A 72 -4.02 2.53 -1.20
N HIS A 73 -5.12 2.57 -1.95
CA HIS A 73 -6.46 2.63 -1.38
C HIS A 73 -6.92 1.23 -0.98
N VAL A 74 -7.55 1.13 0.17
CA VAL A 74 -8.00 -0.13 0.77
C VAL A 74 -9.39 0.01 1.39
N GLU A 75 -10.11 -1.09 1.46
CA GLU A 75 -11.36 -1.21 2.18
C GLU A 75 -11.11 -1.98 3.49
N LEU A 76 -11.58 -1.44 4.59
CA LEU A 76 -11.54 -2.09 5.90
C LEU A 76 -12.79 -2.94 6.12
N ASP A 77 -12.74 -3.81 7.11
CA ASP A 77 -13.83 -4.74 7.48
C ASP A 77 -15.12 -4.06 7.95
N GLY A 78 -15.06 -2.82 8.40
CA GLY A 78 -16.24 -1.98 8.67
C GLY A 78 -16.81 -1.27 7.43
N GLY A 79 -16.25 -1.50 6.24
CA GLY A 79 -16.68 -0.87 4.97
C GLY A 79 -16.08 0.50 4.71
N GLU A 80 -15.24 1.01 5.63
CA GLU A 80 -14.55 2.28 5.45
C GLU A 80 -13.49 2.17 4.35
N VAL A 81 -13.34 3.24 3.62
CA VAL A 81 -12.26 3.42 2.65
C VAL A 81 -11.12 4.20 3.29
N ALA A 82 -9.92 3.69 3.15
CA ALA A 82 -8.72 4.30 3.68
C ALA A 82 -7.59 4.33 2.63
N VAL A 83 -6.62 5.19 2.85
CA VAL A 83 -5.36 5.21 2.08
C VAL A 83 -4.20 4.85 3.01
N VAL A 84 -3.30 4.02 2.54
CA VAL A 84 -2.07 3.67 3.26
C VAL A 84 -1.14 4.89 3.28
N ARG A 85 -0.73 5.34 4.47
CA ARG A 85 0.17 6.49 4.65
C ARG A 85 1.58 6.06 4.98
N GLU A 86 1.72 5.02 5.81
CA GLU A 86 3.03 4.57 6.26
C GLU A 86 3.03 3.04 6.42
N GLN A 87 4.21 2.46 6.33
CA GLN A 87 4.40 1.07 6.71
C GLN A 87 4.60 0.99 8.24
N SER A 88 4.11 -0.09 8.83
CA SER A 88 4.37 -0.41 10.23
C SER A 88 5.44 -1.52 10.34
N GLY A 89 5.69 -2.01 11.55
CA GLY A 89 6.53 -3.19 11.77
C GLY A 89 5.94 -4.49 11.20
N ASP A 90 4.65 -4.52 10.84
CA ASP A 90 3.99 -5.64 10.16
C ASP A 90 3.59 -5.23 8.75
N ALA A 91 4.23 -5.82 7.73
CA ALA A 91 3.97 -5.53 6.32
C ALA A 91 2.50 -5.71 5.87
N ARG A 92 1.66 -6.40 6.66
CA ARG A 92 0.23 -6.61 6.41
C ARG A 92 -0.67 -5.64 7.14
N ARG A 93 -0.14 -4.86 8.06
CA ARG A 93 -0.89 -3.99 8.97
C ARG A 93 -0.33 -2.57 8.96
N PRO A 94 -0.45 -1.86 7.83
CA PRO A 94 0.09 -0.51 7.68
C PRO A 94 -0.67 0.51 8.55
N ILE A 95 -0.13 1.71 8.60
CA ILE A 95 -0.81 2.88 9.10
C ILE A 95 -1.65 3.45 7.96
N VAL A 96 -2.96 3.57 8.19
CA VAL A 96 -3.91 4.02 7.19
C VAL A 96 -4.63 5.29 7.64
N GLN A 97 -5.01 6.12 6.69
CA GLN A 97 -5.85 7.28 6.89
C GLN A 97 -7.24 7.00 6.33
N LEU A 98 -8.27 7.14 7.17
CA LEU A 98 -9.67 7.01 6.73
C LEU A 98 -10.03 8.15 5.78
N LEU A 99 -10.71 7.82 4.70
CA LEU A 99 -11.19 8.77 3.70
C LEU A 99 -12.71 8.96 3.84
N TRP A 100 -13.47 7.87 3.93
CA TRP A 100 -14.92 7.85 4.12
C TRP A 100 -15.43 6.39 4.36
N PRO A 101 -16.66 6.17 4.91
CA PRO A 101 -17.34 7.21 5.68
C PRO A 101 -16.47 7.62 6.85
N GLU A 102 -16.61 8.87 7.26
CA GLU A 102 -16.02 9.29 8.53
C GLU A 102 -16.71 8.48 9.62
N ALA A 103 -15.96 7.58 10.26
CA ALA A 103 -16.45 6.92 11.46
C ALA A 103 -16.79 8.04 12.45
N GLU A 104 -18.05 8.12 12.88
CA GLU A 104 -18.46 9.03 13.95
C GLU A 104 -17.45 8.86 15.09
N ALA A 105 -16.69 9.91 15.35
CA ALA A 105 -15.74 9.95 16.45
C ALA A 105 -16.55 9.79 17.72
N THR A 106 -16.54 8.61 18.33
CA THR A 106 -16.97 8.49 19.72
C THR A 106 -16.08 9.42 20.53
N ALA A 107 -16.71 10.32 21.29
CA ALA A 107 -16.08 11.48 21.93
C ALA A 107 -14.90 11.17 22.86
N ASP A 108 -14.57 9.91 23.09
CA ASP A 108 -13.54 9.45 24.04
C ASP A 108 -12.13 9.35 23.44
N GLU A 109 -11.96 9.36 22.10
CA GLU A 109 -10.65 9.22 21.45
C GLU A 109 -10.04 10.55 20.94
N ALA A 110 -10.75 11.66 21.06
CA ALA A 110 -10.29 12.97 20.57
C ALA A 110 -9.15 13.58 21.42
N THR A 111 -8.78 12.97 22.56
CA THR A 111 -7.82 13.56 23.52
C THR A 111 -6.40 13.03 23.41
N LEU A 112 -6.14 12.01 22.60
CA LEU A 112 -4.82 11.39 22.50
C LEU A 112 -4.21 11.61 21.11
N ARG A 113 -3.33 12.58 21.02
CA ARG A 113 -2.29 12.86 20.01
C ARG A 113 -2.54 14.05 19.08
N ARG A 114 -2.27 15.24 19.61
CA ARG A 114 -1.62 16.31 18.84
C ARG A 114 -0.13 16.12 18.99
N ASP A 115 0.52 15.62 17.97
CA ASP A 115 1.97 15.75 17.81
C ASP A 115 2.22 16.75 16.67
N PRO A 116 2.95 17.87 16.91
CA PRO A 116 3.00 19.00 15.98
C PRO A 116 4.17 18.94 14.98
N GLN A 117 4.64 17.78 14.58
CA GLN A 117 5.77 17.68 13.64
C GLN A 117 5.58 16.53 12.67
N THR A 118 4.87 16.76 11.54
CA THR A 118 5.09 16.00 10.32
C THR A 118 4.88 16.90 9.10
N HIS A 119 5.85 16.81 8.20
CA HIS A 119 6.06 17.57 7.00
C HIS A 119 4.88 17.58 6.02
N GLU A 120 4.69 18.75 5.46
CA GLU A 120 3.78 19.09 4.36
C GLU A 120 4.09 18.24 3.12
N ALA A 121 3.06 17.57 2.58
CA ALA A 121 2.99 17.16 1.19
C ALA A 121 1.59 17.53 0.68
N ASP A 122 1.58 18.33 -0.37
CA ASP A 122 0.44 18.91 -1.05
C ASP A 122 -0.67 17.89 -1.39
N ASP A 123 -1.77 17.97 -0.66
CA ASP A 123 -3.07 17.53 -1.12
C ASP A 123 -4.09 18.51 -0.55
N ALA A 124 -4.99 19.01 -1.39
CA ALA A 124 -5.99 20.01 -1.04
C ALA A 124 -6.70 19.62 0.25
N ASP A 125 -6.29 20.26 1.34
CA ASP A 125 -6.84 20.07 2.69
C ASP A 125 -8.21 20.75 2.74
N ASP A 126 -9.27 19.95 2.85
CA ASP A 126 -10.64 20.43 3.08
C ASP A 126 -10.90 20.77 4.57
N GLY A 127 -9.85 20.81 5.40
CA GLY A 127 -9.94 21.19 6.82
C GLY A 127 -10.56 20.14 7.73
N THR A 128 -10.92 18.97 7.24
CA THR A 128 -11.49 17.87 8.03
C THR A 128 -10.38 17.09 8.71
N PRO A 129 -10.40 16.87 10.04
CA PRO A 129 -9.39 16.06 10.73
C PRO A 129 -9.49 14.61 10.24
N LYS A 130 -8.58 14.22 9.34
CA LYS A 130 -8.56 12.87 8.76
C LYS A 130 -8.04 11.89 9.82
N ARG A 131 -8.88 10.95 10.25
CA ARG A 131 -8.53 9.96 11.28
C ARG A 131 -7.50 8.96 10.75
N GLN A 132 -6.36 8.88 11.43
CA GLN A 132 -5.30 7.91 11.14
C GLN A 132 -5.40 6.71 12.07
N LEU A 133 -5.25 5.51 11.54
CA LEU A 133 -5.29 4.25 12.27
C LEU A 133 -3.99 3.47 12.01
N ASP A 134 -3.27 3.17 13.08
CA ASP A 134 -2.16 2.21 13.02
C ASP A 134 -2.71 0.80 13.25
N LEU A 135 -2.85 0.05 12.15
CA LEU A 135 -3.43 -1.30 12.21
C LEU A 135 -2.54 -2.31 12.92
N SER A 136 -1.25 -2.00 13.18
CA SER A 136 -0.34 -2.86 13.92
C SER A 136 -0.56 -2.80 15.43
N GLN A 137 -1.22 -1.76 15.93
CA GLN A 137 -1.45 -1.58 17.37
C GLN A 137 -2.52 -2.53 17.91
N PRO A 138 -2.39 -2.98 19.17
CA PRO A 138 -3.38 -3.84 19.82
C PRO A 138 -4.80 -3.25 19.85
N ALA A 139 -4.93 -1.92 19.98
CA ALA A 139 -6.20 -1.22 19.96
C ALA A 139 -6.99 -1.43 18.65
N HIS A 140 -6.28 -1.69 17.55
CA HIS A 140 -6.86 -1.92 16.23
C HIS A 140 -6.71 -3.37 15.75
N ALA A 141 -6.38 -4.32 16.66
CA ALA A 141 -6.10 -5.71 16.31
C ALA A 141 -7.27 -6.40 15.57
N ALA A 142 -8.51 -6.02 15.88
CA ALA A 142 -9.71 -6.53 15.22
C ALA A 142 -9.90 -5.96 13.80
N ARG A 143 -9.31 -4.80 13.48
CA ARG A 143 -9.47 -4.14 12.18
C ARG A 143 -8.62 -4.82 11.12
N ARG A 144 -9.21 -5.06 9.95
CA ARG A 144 -8.54 -5.74 8.84
C ARG A 144 -8.80 -5.05 7.52
N ILE A 145 -7.78 -5.08 6.66
CA ILE A 145 -7.95 -4.74 5.25
C ILE A 145 -8.62 -5.95 4.56
N VAL A 146 -9.77 -5.72 3.96
CA VAL A 146 -10.56 -6.76 3.27
C VAL A 146 -10.07 -6.89 1.83
N ARG A 147 -9.81 -5.76 1.16
CA ARG A 147 -9.32 -5.73 -0.22
C ARG A 147 -8.65 -4.43 -0.59
N GLU A 148 -7.88 -4.49 -1.65
CA GLU A 148 -7.37 -3.31 -2.36
C GLU A 148 -8.49 -2.69 -3.20
N LEU A 149 -8.46 -1.36 -3.33
CA LEU A 149 -9.36 -0.61 -4.20
C LEU A 149 -8.56 -0.01 -5.36
N THR A 150 -9.12 -0.10 -6.54
CA THR A 150 -8.63 0.66 -7.69
C THR A 150 -9.05 2.13 -7.58
N PRO A 151 -8.36 3.07 -8.25
CA PRO A 151 -8.77 4.48 -8.27
C PRO A 151 -10.23 4.67 -8.71
N ALA A 152 -10.68 3.90 -9.71
CA ALA A 152 -12.06 3.96 -10.20
C ALA A 152 -13.08 3.50 -9.16
N GLU A 153 -12.80 2.41 -8.42
CA GLU A 153 -13.65 1.93 -7.32
C GLU A 153 -13.69 2.93 -6.17
N CYS A 154 -12.55 3.56 -5.88
CA CYS A 154 -12.45 4.60 -4.87
C CYS A 154 -13.35 5.80 -5.21
N GLU A 155 -13.28 6.31 -6.44
CA GLU A 155 -14.15 7.39 -6.91
C GLU A 155 -15.63 7.00 -6.91
N ALA A 156 -15.96 5.77 -7.34
CA ALA A 156 -17.34 5.28 -7.33
C ALA A 156 -17.91 5.28 -5.89
N ARG A 157 -17.13 4.81 -4.91
CA ARG A 157 -17.52 4.83 -3.50
C ARG A 157 -17.71 6.24 -2.95
N ARG A 158 -16.83 7.17 -3.32
CA ARG A 158 -16.95 8.59 -2.93
C ARG A 158 -18.28 9.20 -3.39
N ARG A 159 -18.72 8.90 -4.62
CA ARG A 159 -20.00 9.40 -5.14
C ARG A 159 -21.20 8.84 -4.40
N VAL A 160 -21.17 7.58 -4.00
CA VAL A 160 -22.26 6.93 -3.24
C VAL A 160 -22.34 7.48 -1.81
N GLY A 161 -21.21 7.68 -1.14
CA GLY A 161 -21.16 8.26 0.21
C GLY A 161 -21.67 9.69 0.28
N SER A 162 -21.46 10.50 -0.76
CA SER A 162 -21.96 11.88 -0.80
C SER A 162 -23.46 12.02 -1.05
N VAL A 163 -24.15 10.97 -1.50
CA VAL A 163 -25.61 10.96 -1.73
C VAL A 163 -26.42 10.58 -0.48
N SER A 164 -25.80 9.90 0.48
CA SER A 164 -26.49 9.43 1.71
C SER A 164 -26.56 10.49 2.83
N LEU A 165 -26.00 11.68 2.61
CA LEU A 165 -25.95 12.80 3.58
C LEU A 165 -26.91 13.95 3.21
N ARG A 166 -27.99 13.66 2.47
CA ARG A 166 -29.06 14.65 2.22
C ARG A 166 -30.40 14.19 2.78
#